data_13f56aa790a970f32d97e67d8217c1eb
#
_entry.id   13f56aa790a970f32d97e67d8217c1eb
#
_cell.length_a   1.000
_cell.length_b   1.000
_cell.length_c   1.000
_cell.angle_alpha   90.00
_cell.angle_beta   90.00
_cell.angle_gamma   90.00
#
_symmetry.space_group_name_H-M   'P 1'
#
loop_
_entity.id
_entity.type
_entity.pdbx_description
1 polymer ?
#
loop_
_entity_poly.entity_id
_entity_poly.type
_entity_poly.pdbx_seq_one_letter_code
_entity_poly.pdbx_strand_id
1 'polypeptide(L)'
;MKYRPNFSTTESTVNIPVIFAKVSGVKDGKVSEYWSSIRELITEDTMVIKSFPYIQPLAANPIKPYVTEFYKNGRLQKAKIKNHPAYAYGFLREEIQEHILDKLQILIEQKLIRGTFENGTEYTILSTILNLPKEILRMLQKFDFTKKNPKLIYINPGEKVISLEDAILTAFLNLAGFDILFFIPTGYQNIENFYNRKQMEEHQIGEYLYDLNVPDLTRVPLPKARQKSWRDILFRRE
;
A
#
# COMPACT_ATOMS: atom_id res chain seq x y z
N MET A 1 12.07 13.54 -2.14
CA MET A 1 11.10 14.01 -1.15
C MET A 1 10.92 15.51 -1.12
N LYS A 2 11.98 16.30 -0.93
CA LYS A 2 11.91 17.79 -0.80
C LYS A 2 11.09 18.52 -1.89
N TYR A 3 10.91 17.91 -3.06
CA TYR A 3 10.16 18.50 -4.18
C TYR A 3 8.69 18.04 -4.26
N ARG A 4 8.21 17.25 -3.29
CA ARG A 4 6.79 16.86 -3.25
C ARG A 4 5.97 17.99 -2.67
N PRO A 5 4.76 18.25 -3.24
CA PRO A 5 3.81 19.16 -2.61
C PRO A 5 3.55 18.75 -1.15
N ASN A 6 3.41 19.72 -0.26
CA ASN A 6 3.14 19.50 1.17
C ASN A 6 4.27 18.79 1.98
N PHE A 7 5.48 18.67 1.42
CA PHE A 7 6.63 18.26 2.22
C PHE A 7 6.96 19.35 3.24
N SER A 8 7.03 18.98 4.50
CA SER A 8 7.44 19.90 5.56
C SER A 8 8.29 19.19 6.60
N THR A 9 9.20 19.93 7.20
CA THR A 9 10.04 19.45 8.29
C THR A 9 9.98 20.44 9.45
N THR A 10 9.92 19.91 10.66
CA THR A 10 10.17 20.63 11.91
C THR A 10 11.40 20.06 12.59
N GLU A 11 11.78 20.57 13.76
CA GLU A 11 12.91 20.03 14.53
C GLU A 11 12.70 18.56 14.94
N SER A 12 11.44 18.14 15.15
CA SER A 12 11.07 16.82 15.67
C SER A 12 10.29 15.94 14.69
N THR A 13 9.73 16.52 13.61
CA THR A 13 8.85 15.79 12.70
C THR A 13 9.14 16.05 11.23
N VAL A 14 8.96 15.04 10.42
CA VAL A 14 8.99 15.14 8.97
C VAL A 14 7.63 14.70 8.43
N ASN A 15 6.94 15.63 7.75
CA ASN A 15 5.73 15.29 7.02
C ASN A 15 6.10 14.79 5.64
N ILE A 16 5.84 13.50 5.38
CA ILE A 16 6.12 12.85 4.11
C ILE A 16 4.82 12.76 3.33
N PRO A 17 4.65 13.52 2.25
CA PRO A 17 3.48 13.41 1.40
C PRO A 17 3.51 12.07 0.65
N VAL A 18 2.58 11.20 0.96
CA VAL A 18 2.37 9.91 0.31
C VAL A 18 1.28 10.01 -0.75
N ILE A 19 1.34 9.13 -1.72
CA ILE A 19 0.36 9.03 -2.79
C ILE A 19 -0.51 7.80 -2.53
N PHE A 20 -1.82 7.98 -2.66
CA PHE A 20 -2.77 6.88 -2.73
C PHE A 20 -3.73 7.15 -3.88
N ALA A 21 -3.49 6.50 -5.02
CA ALA A 21 -4.20 6.82 -6.24
C ALA A 21 -4.61 5.58 -7.04
N LYS A 22 -5.75 5.70 -7.71
CA LYS A 22 -6.27 4.77 -8.73
C LYS A 22 -6.26 5.46 -10.07
N VAL A 23 -5.64 4.81 -11.06
CA VAL A 23 -5.56 5.25 -12.44
C VAL A 23 -6.35 4.26 -13.29
N SER A 24 -7.44 4.71 -13.89
CA SER A 24 -8.34 3.89 -14.69
C SER A 24 -8.32 4.28 -16.17
N GLY A 25 -8.53 3.27 -17.02
CA GLY A 25 -8.51 3.42 -18.47
C GLY A 25 -7.11 3.52 -19.07
N VAL A 26 -7.06 3.66 -20.41
CA VAL A 26 -5.84 3.75 -21.21
C VAL A 26 -5.96 4.94 -22.14
N LYS A 27 -5.03 5.89 -22.06
CA LYS A 27 -5.05 7.11 -22.87
C LYS A 27 -5.00 6.78 -24.37
N ASP A 28 -5.96 7.24 -25.14
CA ASP A 28 -6.10 7.08 -26.61
C ASP A 28 -5.99 5.59 -27.07
N GLY A 29 -6.31 4.64 -26.21
CA GLY A 29 -6.13 3.21 -26.52
C GLY A 29 -4.67 2.76 -26.69
N LYS A 30 -3.68 3.60 -26.37
CA LYS A 30 -2.26 3.35 -26.60
C LYS A 30 -1.65 2.43 -25.56
N VAL A 31 -1.89 1.13 -25.66
CA VAL A 31 -1.47 0.12 -24.69
C VAL A 31 0.05 0.10 -24.46
N SER A 32 0.86 0.29 -25.52
CA SER A 32 2.33 0.29 -25.41
C SER A 32 2.84 1.47 -24.56
N GLU A 33 2.28 2.68 -24.76
CA GLU A 33 2.62 3.86 -23.97
C GLU A 33 2.16 3.72 -22.52
N TYR A 34 1.00 3.12 -22.30
CA TYR A 34 0.49 2.80 -20.97
C TYR A 34 1.46 1.93 -20.17
N TRP A 35 1.92 0.80 -20.74
CA TRP A 35 2.89 -0.07 -20.08
C TRP A 35 4.26 0.60 -19.90
N SER A 36 4.68 1.42 -20.86
CA SER A 36 5.92 2.21 -20.73
C SER A 36 5.85 3.19 -19.58
N SER A 37 4.73 3.89 -19.41
CA SER A 37 4.51 4.84 -18.32
C SER A 37 4.54 4.14 -16.94
N ILE A 38 3.93 2.97 -16.82
CA ILE A 38 3.99 2.19 -15.58
C ILE A 38 5.44 1.75 -15.30
N ARG A 39 6.17 1.30 -16.32
CA ARG A 39 7.57 0.89 -16.20
C ARG A 39 8.46 2.03 -15.71
N GLU A 40 8.25 3.26 -16.15
CA GLU A 40 8.99 4.45 -15.70
C GLU A 40 8.82 4.73 -14.19
N LEU A 41 7.73 4.25 -13.57
CA LEU A 41 7.47 4.40 -12.14
C LEU A 41 8.20 3.36 -11.28
N ILE A 42 8.62 2.25 -11.88
CA ILE A 42 9.25 1.14 -11.16
C ILE A 42 10.71 1.49 -10.86
N THR A 43 11.08 1.36 -9.61
CA THR A 43 12.45 1.58 -9.10
C THR A 43 12.85 0.38 -8.25
N GLU A 44 14.06 0.36 -7.70
CA GLU A 44 14.53 -0.66 -6.76
C GLU A 44 13.67 -0.77 -5.48
N ASP A 45 12.98 0.34 -5.10
CA ASP A 45 12.08 0.41 -3.94
C ASP A 45 10.61 0.22 -4.34
N THR A 46 10.34 -0.46 -5.46
CA THR A 46 8.99 -0.68 -5.96
C THR A 46 8.64 -2.16 -5.97
N MET A 47 7.51 -2.49 -5.37
CA MET A 47 6.89 -3.81 -5.49
C MET A 47 5.69 -3.74 -6.44
N VAL A 48 5.63 -4.66 -7.39
CA VAL A 48 4.53 -4.77 -8.37
C VAL A 48 3.70 -6.00 -8.06
N ILE A 49 2.40 -5.81 -7.85
CA ILE A 49 1.42 -6.86 -7.54
C ILE A 49 0.49 -7.04 -8.75
N LYS A 50 0.46 -8.25 -9.29
CA LYS A 50 -0.35 -8.65 -10.46
C LYS A 50 -1.37 -9.74 -10.15
N SER A 51 -1.27 -10.34 -8.96
CA SER A 51 -2.14 -11.43 -8.52
C SER A 51 -3.01 -10.99 -7.36
N PHE A 52 -4.29 -11.33 -7.40
CA PHE A 52 -5.28 -10.98 -6.40
C PHE A 52 -6.03 -12.23 -5.92
N PRO A 53 -6.38 -12.32 -4.63
CA PRO A 53 -5.86 -11.47 -3.55
C PRO A 53 -4.33 -11.67 -3.37
N TYR A 54 -3.61 -10.62 -3.01
CA TYR A 54 -2.18 -10.71 -2.69
C TYR A 54 -1.98 -11.31 -1.29
N ILE A 55 -2.72 -10.79 -0.31
CA ILE A 55 -2.79 -11.42 1.01
C ILE A 55 -3.75 -12.60 0.90
N GLN A 56 -3.20 -13.80 0.95
CA GLN A 56 -4.03 -15.00 1.02
C GLN A 56 -4.65 -15.09 2.42
N PRO A 57 -5.95 -15.37 2.53
CA PRO A 57 -6.59 -15.69 3.80
C PRO A 57 -5.92 -16.95 4.34
N LEU A 58 -5.01 -16.80 5.28
CA LEU A 58 -4.31 -17.94 5.84
C LEU A 58 -5.23 -18.65 6.83
N ALA A 59 -5.57 -19.90 6.53
CA ALA A 59 -6.24 -20.79 7.47
C ALA A 59 -5.47 -20.91 8.80
N ALA A 60 -4.15 -20.67 8.77
CA ALA A 60 -3.24 -20.76 9.91
C ALA A 60 -2.48 -19.44 10.16
N ASN A 61 -3.20 -18.35 10.44
CA ASN A 61 -2.56 -17.12 10.92
C ASN A 61 -2.21 -17.29 12.42
N PRO A 62 -0.92 -17.32 12.81
CA PRO A 62 -0.50 -17.59 14.17
C PRO A 62 -0.89 -16.49 15.16
N ILE A 63 -1.20 -15.31 14.69
CA ILE A 63 -1.62 -14.14 15.50
C ILE A 63 -3.11 -14.16 15.80
N LYS A 64 -3.92 -14.70 14.90
CA LYS A 64 -5.39 -14.63 14.97
C LYS A 64 -5.99 -15.08 16.32
N PRO A 65 -5.51 -16.13 16.98
CA PRO A 65 -6.05 -16.56 18.29
C PRO A 65 -5.85 -15.53 19.43
N TYR A 66 -4.89 -14.60 19.28
CA TYR A 66 -4.43 -13.72 20.36
C TYR A 66 -4.85 -12.25 20.16
N VAL A 67 -5.51 -11.90 19.06
CA VAL A 67 -5.83 -10.50 18.72
C VAL A 67 -6.66 -9.79 19.78
N THR A 68 -7.58 -10.49 20.45
CA THR A 68 -8.40 -9.92 21.53
C THR A 68 -7.57 -9.58 22.78
N GLU A 69 -6.41 -10.21 22.95
CA GLU A 69 -5.49 -9.90 24.02
C GLU A 69 -4.57 -8.73 23.69
N PHE A 70 -4.32 -8.50 22.40
CA PHE A 70 -3.45 -7.47 21.88
C PHE A 70 -4.11 -6.10 21.78
N TYR A 71 -5.45 -6.06 21.81
CA TYR A 71 -6.20 -4.82 21.74
C TYR A 71 -7.22 -4.74 22.89
N LYS A 72 -6.96 -3.86 23.85
CA LYS A 72 -7.82 -3.67 25.02
C LYS A 72 -8.02 -2.19 25.31
N ASN A 73 -9.23 -1.83 25.73
CA ASN A 73 -9.57 -0.46 26.12
C ASN A 73 -9.22 0.59 25.05
N GLY A 74 -9.41 0.26 23.77
CA GLY A 74 -9.11 1.14 22.65
C GLY A 74 -7.62 1.28 22.30
N ARG A 75 -6.73 0.46 22.90
CA ARG A 75 -5.28 0.58 22.72
C ARG A 75 -4.59 -0.75 22.46
N LEU A 76 -3.55 -0.68 21.62
CA LEU A 76 -2.63 -1.79 21.42
C LEU A 76 -1.80 -2.02 22.68
N GLN A 77 -1.71 -3.29 23.06
CA GLN A 77 -0.86 -3.74 24.16
C GLN A 77 0.55 -4.04 23.63
N LYS A 78 1.28 -2.98 23.19
CA LYS A 78 2.55 -3.11 22.46
C LYS A 78 3.57 -4.02 23.13
N ALA A 79 3.80 -3.87 24.43
CA ALA A 79 4.72 -4.72 25.19
C ALA A 79 4.27 -6.20 25.16
N LYS A 80 2.96 -6.45 25.30
CA LYS A 80 2.40 -7.80 25.22
C LYS A 80 2.59 -8.41 23.84
N ILE A 81 2.37 -7.63 22.78
CA ILE A 81 2.57 -8.05 21.39
C ILE A 81 4.04 -8.44 21.18
N LYS A 82 4.99 -7.55 21.50
CA LYS A 82 6.43 -7.78 21.29
C LYS A 82 6.98 -8.99 22.05
N ASN A 83 6.46 -9.24 23.24
CA ASN A 83 6.89 -10.36 24.09
C ASN A 83 6.16 -11.68 23.77
N HIS A 84 5.21 -11.68 22.84
CA HIS A 84 4.43 -12.88 22.54
C HIS A 84 5.20 -13.82 21.60
N PRO A 85 5.22 -15.15 21.85
CA PRO A 85 5.95 -16.11 21.02
C PRO A 85 5.55 -16.12 19.53
N ALA A 86 4.30 -15.77 19.22
CA ALA A 86 3.84 -15.67 17.85
C ALA A 86 4.26 -14.36 17.13
N TYR A 87 4.89 -13.41 17.83
CA TYR A 87 5.34 -12.15 17.22
C TYR A 87 6.59 -12.37 16.38
N ALA A 88 6.44 -12.33 15.07
CA ALA A 88 7.49 -12.67 14.12
C ALA A 88 8.41 -11.50 13.71
N TYR A 89 8.22 -10.28 14.26
CA TYR A 89 8.92 -9.06 13.80
C TYR A 89 10.14 -8.68 14.63
N GLY A 90 10.51 -9.50 15.61
CA GLY A 90 11.66 -9.24 16.48
C GLY A 90 13.03 -9.12 15.75
N PHE A 91 13.11 -9.54 14.49
CA PHE A 91 14.30 -9.36 13.65
C PHE A 91 14.38 -7.96 13.00
N LEU A 92 13.29 -7.19 13.01
CA LEU A 92 13.28 -5.81 12.49
C LEU A 92 13.94 -4.87 13.51
N ARG A 93 14.48 -3.75 13.00
CA ARG A 93 14.97 -2.68 13.85
C ARG A 93 13.85 -2.20 14.79
N GLU A 94 14.22 -1.82 16.02
CA GLU A 94 13.23 -1.41 17.04
C GLU A 94 12.35 -0.25 16.56
N GLU A 95 12.94 0.73 15.88
CA GLU A 95 12.21 1.89 15.36
C GLU A 95 11.16 1.50 14.31
N ILE A 96 11.45 0.43 13.54
CA ILE A 96 10.50 -0.08 12.54
C ILE A 96 9.38 -0.86 13.23
N GLN A 97 9.67 -1.63 14.28
CA GLN A 97 8.65 -2.32 15.07
C GLN A 97 7.69 -1.30 15.72
N GLU A 98 8.23 -0.25 16.34
CA GLU A 98 7.42 0.83 16.91
C GLU A 98 6.59 1.53 15.82
N HIS A 99 7.20 1.86 14.69
CA HIS A 99 6.50 2.48 13.57
C HIS A 99 5.32 1.63 13.08
N ILE A 100 5.50 0.31 12.93
CA ILE A 100 4.44 -0.62 12.55
C ILE A 100 3.30 -0.56 13.59
N LEU A 101 3.60 -0.65 14.87
CA LEU A 101 2.60 -0.66 15.93
C LEU A 101 1.88 0.69 16.06
N ASP A 102 2.60 1.80 15.88
CA ASP A 102 1.98 3.15 15.89
C ASP A 102 1.02 3.34 14.71
N LYS A 103 1.44 2.93 13.49
CA LYS A 103 0.57 3.04 12.32
C LYS A 103 -0.62 2.10 12.38
N LEU A 104 -0.46 0.93 12.97
CA LEU A 104 -1.55 0.00 13.25
C LEU A 104 -2.57 0.61 14.23
N GLN A 105 -2.10 1.24 15.32
CA GLN A 105 -2.98 1.96 16.25
C GLN A 105 -3.76 3.06 15.54
N ILE A 106 -3.09 3.89 14.72
CA ILE A 106 -3.71 4.97 13.96
C ILE A 106 -4.76 4.43 12.97
N LEU A 107 -4.46 3.34 12.26
CA LEU A 107 -5.37 2.71 11.31
C LEU A 107 -6.70 2.32 11.96
N ILE A 108 -6.64 1.75 13.16
CA ILE A 108 -7.81 1.34 13.94
C ILE A 108 -8.54 2.56 14.50
N GLU A 109 -7.84 3.49 15.17
CA GLU A 109 -8.44 4.69 15.79
C GLU A 109 -9.16 5.59 14.79
N GLN A 110 -8.58 5.76 13.60
CA GLN A 110 -9.18 6.56 12.53
C GLN A 110 -10.33 5.83 11.83
N LYS A 111 -10.59 4.56 12.16
CA LYS A 111 -11.64 3.72 11.54
C LYS A 111 -11.57 3.77 10.01
N LEU A 112 -10.36 3.69 9.43
CA LEU A 112 -10.22 3.81 7.98
C LEU A 112 -10.90 2.67 7.23
N ILE A 113 -10.92 1.48 7.83
CA ILE A 113 -11.56 0.28 7.27
C ILE A 113 -12.99 0.19 7.79
N ARG A 114 -13.91 -0.08 6.88
CA ARG A 114 -15.34 -0.23 7.19
C ARG A 114 -15.57 -1.40 8.15
N GLY A 115 -16.50 -1.22 9.08
CA GLY A 115 -16.82 -2.23 10.09
C GLY A 115 -15.90 -2.25 11.31
N THR A 116 -14.89 -1.36 11.37
CA THR A 116 -14.03 -1.21 12.56
C THR A 116 -14.88 -0.79 13.76
N PHE A 117 -14.85 -1.60 14.84
CA PHE A 117 -15.65 -1.51 16.06
C PHE A 117 -17.16 -1.78 15.89
N GLU A 118 -17.59 -2.19 14.72
CA GLU A 118 -19.02 -2.53 14.48
C GLU A 118 -19.21 -4.05 14.40
N ASN A 119 -18.30 -4.73 13.70
CA ASN A 119 -18.39 -6.19 13.46
C ASN A 119 -17.05 -6.92 13.67
N GLY A 120 -16.14 -6.35 14.45
CA GLY A 120 -14.87 -7.00 14.80
C GLY A 120 -13.77 -6.86 13.74
N THR A 121 -13.93 -5.96 12.77
CA THR A 121 -12.92 -5.72 11.73
C THR A 121 -11.55 -5.31 12.30
N GLU A 122 -11.50 -4.66 13.47
CA GLU A 122 -10.26 -4.33 14.18
C GLU A 122 -9.40 -5.57 14.45
N TYR A 123 -10.00 -6.71 14.71
CA TYR A 123 -9.28 -7.97 14.92
C TYR A 123 -8.72 -8.55 13.61
N THR A 124 -9.42 -8.35 12.49
CA THR A 124 -8.90 -8.68 11.16
C THR A 124 -7.74 -7.76 10.80
N ILE A 125 -7.83 -6.46 11.10
CA ILE A 125 -6.74 -5.50 10.92
C ILE A 125 -5.51 -5.95 11.71
N LEU A 126 -5.67 -6.29 12.98
CA LEU A 126 -4.58 -6.78 13.84
C LEU A 126 -3.93 -8.02 13.27
N SER A 127 -4.71 -9.05 12.96
CA SER A 127 -4.19 -10.31 12.45
C SER A 127 -3.48 -10.16 11.11
N THR A 128 -3.99 -9.29 10.24
CA THR A 128 -3.37 -9.01 8.94
C THR A 128 -2.03 -8.28 9.10
N ILE A 129 -2.02 -7.19 9.86
CA ILE A 129 -0.80 -6.35 9.97
C ILE A 129 0.28 -6.99 10.85
N LEU A 130 -0.07 -7.80 11.81
CA LEU A 130 0.91 -8.54 12.62
C LEU A 130 1.39 -9.84 11.95
N ASN A 131 0.94 -10.12 10.71
CA ASN A 131 1.35 -11.28 9.91
C ASN A 131 1.64 -10.90 8.44
N LEU A 132 2.37 -9.80 8.23
CA LEU A 132 2.72 -9.31 6.89
C LEU A 132 3.66 -10.26 6.15
N PRO A 133 3.56 -10.34 4.82
CA PRO A 133 4.51 -11.07 3.98
C PRO A 133 5.95 -10.59 4.17
N LYS A 134 6.90 -11.52 4.07
CA LYS A 134 8.34 -11.23 4.27
C LYS A 134 8.87 -10.15 3.33
N GLU A 135 8.35 -10.06 2.12
CA GLU A 135 8.74 -9.05 1.12
C GLU A 135 8.39 -7.64 1.63
N ILE A 136 7.19 -7.46 2.19
CA ILE A 136 6.75 -6.20 2.78
C ILE A 136 7.61 -5.85 4.01
N LEU A 137 7.91 -6.82 4.86
CA LEU A 137 8.77 -6.59 6.02
C LEU A 137 10.19 -6.19 5.63
N ARG A 138 10.74 -6.77 4.54
CA ARG A 138 12.04 -6.37 3.98
C ARG A 138 12.01 -4.93 3.43
N MET A 139 10.93 -4.52 2.79
CA MET A 139 10.78 -3.14 2.33
C MET A 139 10.71 -2.17 3.51
N LEU A 140 9.91 -2.48 4.54
CA LEU A 140 9.83 -1.69 5.78
C LEU A 140 11.20 -1.58 6.46
N GLN A 141 11.95 -2.69 6.57
CA GLN A 141 13.29 -2.72 7.18
C GLN A 141 14.31 -1.85 6.44
N LYS A 142 14.21 -1.74 5.12
CA LYS A 142 15.08 -0.92 4.27
C LYS A 142 14.64 0.55 4.17
N PHE A 143 13.44 0.86 4.63
CA PHE A 143 12.87 2.19 4.45
C PHE A 143 13.71 3.25 5.15
N ASP A 144 14.16 4.21 4.36
CA ASP A 144 14.81 5.44 4.83
C ASP A 144 13.85 6.60 4.63
N PHE A 145 13.21 7.00 5.70
CA PHE A 145 12.21 8.08 5.72
C PHE A 145 12.74 9.43 5.19
N THR A 146 14.05 9.56 5.03
CA THR A 146 14.67 10.81 4.57
C THR A 146 14.92 10.84 3.07
N LYS A 147 14.91 9.70 2.39
CA LYS A 147 15.32 9.61 0.97
C LYS A 147 14.16 9.46 0.00
N LYS A 148 13.51 8.29 -0.02
CA LYS A 148 12.49 7.96 -1.02
C LYS A 148 11.35 7.20 -0.37
N ASN A 149 10.11 7.45 -0.82
CA ASN A 149 9.00 6.61 -0.44
C ASN A 149 9.08 5.29 -1.23
N PRO A 150 9.00 4.14 -0.56
CA PRO A 150 8.77 2.87 -1.24
C PRO A 150 7.41 2.90 -1.93
N LYS A 151 7.26 2.09 -2.98
CA LYS A 151 6.04 2.07 -3.79
C LYS A 151 5.43 0.68 -3.83
N LEU A 152 4.11 0.65 -3.81
CA LEU A 152 3.33 -0.53 -4.12
C LEU A 152 2.48 -0.22 -5.35
N ILE A 153 2.70 -0.95 -6.44
CA ILE A 153 1.97 -0.79 -7.69
C ILE A 153 1.11 -2.04 -7.90
N TYR A 154 -0.20 -1.85 -7.86
CA TYR A 154 -1.19 -2.85 -8.20
C TYR A 154 -1.57 -2.73 -9.66
N ILE A 155 -1.53 -3.84 -10.41
CA ILE A 155 -1.96 -3.89 -11.81
C ILE A 155 -3.08 -4.92 -11.92
N ASN A 156 -4.28 -4.46 -12.20
CA ASN A 156 -5.46 -5.29 -12.41
C ASN A 156 -6.02 -5.09 -13.82
N PRO A 157 -5.58 -5.88 -14.80
CA PRO A 157 -6.04 -5.77 -16.19
C PRO A 157 -7.41 -6.42 -16.43
N GLY A 158 -7.93 -7.13 -15.43
CA GLY A 158 -9.25 -7.76 -15.45
C GLY A 158 -10.14 -7.21 -14.34
N GLU A 159 -11.15 -7.97 -13.98
CA GLU A 159 -12.12 -7.60 -12.93
C GLU A 159 -11.89 -8.37 -11.63
N LYS A 160 -10.62 -8.69 -11.31
CA LYS A 160 -10.29 -9.39 -10.08
C LYS A 160 -10.58 -8.51 -8.87
N VAL A 161 -11.29 -9.09 -7.91
CA VAL A 161 -11.63 -8.40 -6.66
C VAL A 161 -10.44 -8.37 -5.70
N ILE A 162 -10.32 -7.27 -4.98
CA ILE A 162 -9.40 -7.11 -3.86
C ILE A 162 -10.08 -7.63 -2.59
N SER A 163 -9.32 -8.32 -1.73
CA SER A 163 -9.81 -8.79 -0.44
C SER A 163 -9.83 -7.68 0.61
N LEU A 164 -10.50 -7.94 1.73
CA LEU A 164 -10.45 -7.06 2.90
C LEU A 164 -9.01 -6.92 3.42
N GLU A 165 -8.26 -8.02 3.44
CA GLU A 165 -6.87 -8.05 3.89
C GLU A 165 -5.96 -7.21 2.98
N ASP A 166 -6.18 -7.25 1.66
CA ASP A 166 -5.45 -6.37 0.73
C ASP A 166 -5.79 -4.90 0.94
N ALA A 167 -7.06 -4.58 1.21
CA ALA A 167 -7.48 -3.22 1.53
C ALA A 167 -6.87 -2.72 2.86
N ILE A 168 -6.81 -3.59 3.87
CA ILE A 168 -6.12 -3.32 5.14
C ILE A 168 -4.63 -3.06 4.90
N LEU A 169 -3.97 -3.94 4.12
CA LEU A 169 -2.55 -3.79 3.80
C LEU A 169 -2.26 -2.45 3.13
N THR A 170 -3.04 -2.08 2.11
CA THR A 170 -2.80 -0.83 1.36
C THR A 170 -3.04 0.41 2.20
N ALA A 171 -4.10 0.45 3.02
CA ALA A 171 -4.34 1.55 3.96
C ALA A 171 -3.21 1.66 5.00
N PHE A 172 -2.76 0.53 5.55
CA PHE A 172 -1.66 0.50 6.51
C PHE A 172 -0.35 1.00 5.88
N LEU A 173 0.03 0.48 4.71
CA LEU A 173 1.28 0.86 4.05
C LEU A 173 1.28 2.33 3.63
N ASN A 174 0.14 2.88 3.21
CA ASN A 174 0.02 4.30 2.94
C ASN A 174 0.26 5.14 4.21
N LEU A 175 -0.33 4.77 5.35
CA LEU A 175 -0.03 5.38 6.64
C LEU A 175 1.44 5.22 7.06
N ALA A 176 2.05 4.08 6.70
CA ALA A 176 3.45 3.79 6.99
C ALA A 176 4.44 4.53 6.08
N GLY A 177 3.97 5.27 5.08
CA GLY A 177 4.81 6.12 4.24
C GLY A 177 5.03 5.61 2.81
N PHE A 178 4.27 4.61 2.36
CA PHE A 178 4.36 4.08 1.00
C PHE A 178 3.49 4.87 0.02
N ASP A 179 3.98 5.05 -1.19
CA ASP A 179 3.14 5.41 -2.32
C ASP A 179 2.38 4.18 -2.80
N ILE A 180 1.05 4.27 -2.90
CA ILE A 180 0.18 3.20 -3.37
C ILE A 180 -0.49 3.63 -4.66
N LEU A 181 -0.29 2.85 -5.72
CA LEU A 181 -0.84 3.12 -7.04
C LEU A 181 -1.57 1.90 -7.58
N PHE A 182 -2.81 2.11 -8.01
CA PHE A 182 -3.62 1.10 -8.70
C PHE A 182 -3.72 1.48 -10.17
N PHE A 183 -3.31 0.57 -11.06
CA PHE A 183 -3.49 0.67 -12.50
C PHE A 183 -4.58 -0.31 -12.95
N ILE A 184 -5.73 0.23 -13.37
CA ILE A 184 -6.96 -0.51 -13.64
C ILE A 184 -7.48 -0.12 -15.01
N PRO A 185 -6.95 -0.74 -16.10
CA PRO A 185 -7.37 -0.38 -17.46
C PRO A 185 -8.86 -0.61 -17.71
N THR A 186 -9.50 -1.56 -17.01
CA THR A 186 -10.94 -1.84 -17.12
C THR A 186 -11.84 -0.83 -16.39
N GLY A 187 -11.26 0.02 -15.53
CA GLY A 187 -12.01 0.93 -14.67
C GLY A 187 -12.64 0.27 -13.43
N TYR A 188 -12.80 -1.04 -13.41
CA TYR A 188 -13.46 -1.74 -12.31
C TYR A 188 -12.49 -2.08 -11.18
N GLN A 189 -12.83 -1.67 -9.98
CA GLN A 189 -12.18 -2.10 -8.74
C GLN A 189 -13.14 -1.92 -7.56
N ASN A 190 -13.04 -2.84 -6.59
CA ASN A 190 -13.91 -2.85 -5.41
C ASN A 190 -13.26 -2.32 -4.13
N ILE A 191 -12.01 -1.87 -4.18
CA ILE A 191 -11.25 -1.49 -2.98
C ILE A 191 -11.89 -0.36 -2.19
N GLU A 192 -12.55 0.59 -2.84
CA GLU A 192 -13.23 1.72 -2.22
C GLU A 192 -14.34 1.26 -1.25
N ASN A 193 -14.92 0.09 -1.52
CA ASN A 193 -15.99 -0.47 -0.69
C ASN A 193 -15.54 -0.84 0.73
N PHE A 194 -14.23 -0.99 0.93
CA PHE A 194 -13.66 -1.32 2.23
C PHE A 194 -13.32 -0.11 3.10
N TYR A 195 -13.38 1.10 2.55
CA TYR A 195 -13.01 2.31 3.29
C TYR A 195 -14.23 3.08 3.77
N ASN A 196 -14.13 3.67 4.97
CA ASN A 196 -15.20 4.49 5.55
C ASN A 196 -15.26 5.91 4.94
N ARG A 197 -14.16 6.35 4.32
CA ARG A 197 -14.06 7.65 3.68
C ARG A 197 -13.18 7.54 2.43
N LYS A 198 -13.27 8.52 1.56
CA LYS A 198 -12.41 8.56 0.37
C LYS A 198 -10.94 8.62 0.79
N GLN A 199 -10.20 7.56 0.49
CA GLN A 199 -8.77 7.44 0.79
C GLN A 199 -7.90 7.71 -0.44
N MET A 200 -8.43 7.45 -1.64
CA MET A 200 -7.67 7.49 -2.89
C MET A 200 -8.06 8.68 -3.76
N GLU A 201 -7.08 9.24 -4.45
CA GLU A 201 -7.31 10.06 -5.64
C GLU A 201 -7.66 9.13 -6.80
N GLU A 202 -8.71 9.46 -7.55
CA GLU A 202 -9.15 8.68 -8.70
C GLU A 202 -8.94 9.49 -9.98
N HIS A 203 -8.26 8.87 -10.95
CA HIS A 203 -7.94 9.50 -12.22
C HIS A 203 -8.30 8.57 -13.36
N GLN A 204 -9.32 8.96 -14.15
CA GLN A 204 -9.59 8.32 -15.41
C GLN A 204 -8.75 9.01 -16.49
N ILE A 205 -7.85 8.25 -17.13
CA ILE A 205 -6.91 8.80 -18.12
C ILE A 205 -7.29 8.50 -19.57
N GLY A 206 -8.32 7.68 -19.81
CA GLY A 206 -8.75 7.32 -21.15
C GLY A 206 -9.86 6.28 -21.17
N GLU A 207 -9.94 5.54 -22.26
CA GLU A 207 -10.94 4.50 -22.48
C GLU A 207 -10.69 3.25 -21.64
N TYR A 208 -11.76 2.55 -21.29
CA TYR A 208 -11.64 1.27 -20.59
C TYR A 208 -11.30 0.17 -21.59
N LEU A 209 -10.20 -0.55 -21.28
CA LEU A 209 -9.75 -1.69 -22.07
C LEU A 209 -9.69 -2.94 -21.21
N TYR A 210 -10.14 -4.05 -21.77
CA TYR A 210 -10.25 -5.33 -21.09
C TYR A 210 -9.18 -6.31 -21.58
N ASP A 211 -8.91 -7.34 -20.79
CA ASP A 211 -8.04 -8.48 -21.13
C ASP A 211 -6.64 -8.10 -21.62
N LEU A 212 -6.10 -7.00 -21.11
CA LEU A 212 -4.74 -6.60 -21.45
C LEU A 212 -3.72 -7.59 -20.88
N ASN A 213 -2.84 -8.08 -21.74
CA ASN A 213 -1.69 -8.86 -21.31
C ASN A 213 -0.70 -7.95 -20.57
N VAL A 214 -0.37 -8.29 -19.32
CA VAL A 214 0.63 -7.56 -18.52
C VAL A 214 2.02 -8.00 -18.94
N PRO A 215 2.84 -7.15 -19.56
CA PRO A 215 4.19 -7.51 -19.95
C PRO A 215 5.09 -7.71 -18.72
N ASP A 216 6.28 -8.26 -18.97
CA ASP A 216 7.33 -8.25 -17.96
C ASP A 216 7.86 -6.81 -17.79
N LEU A 217 7.49 -6.18 -16.68
CA LEU A 217 7.84 -4.79 -16.37
C LEU A 217 9.21 -4.66 -15.70
N THR A 218 9.86 -5.78 -15.33
CA THR A 218 11.08 -5.78 -14.52
C THR A 218 12.37 -5.91 -15.33
N ARG A 219 12.30 -6.31 -16.61
CA ARG A 219 13.46 -6.76 -17.42
C ARG A 219 14.27 -5.69 -18.16
N VAL A 220 13.99 -4.40 -17.99
CA VAL A 220 14.79 -3.38 -18.70
C VAL A 220 15.40 -2.42 -17.69
N PRO A 221 16.75 -2.33 -17.62
CA PRO A 221 17.39 -1.23 -16.92
C PRO A 221 16.93 0.08 -17.56
N LEU A 222 16.24 0.93 -16.81
CA LEU A 222 15.93 2.26 -17.27
C LEU A 222 17.24 3.00 -17.54
N PRO A 223 17.42 3.67 -18.70
CA PRO A 223 18.48 4.63 -18.83
C PRO A 223 18.33 5.63 -17.69
N LYS A 224 19.45 6.10 -17.12
CA LYS A 224 19.52 7.08 -16.01
C LYS A 224 18.95 8.45 -16.43
N ALA A 225 17.77 8.48 -16.98
CA ALA A 225 17.05 9.67 -17.34
C ALA A 225 16.32 10.21 -16.10
N ARG A 226 16.29 11.54 -15.99
CA ARG A 226 15.62 12.33 -14.96
C ARG A 226 14.29 11.66 -14.55
N GLN A 227 14.19 11.18 -13.31
CA GLN A 227 12.94 10.62 -12.78
C GLN A 227 11.83 11.68 -12.90
N LYS A 228 10.93 11.46 -13.82
CA LYS A 228 9.73 12.29 -13.96
C LYS A 228 8.80 12.04 -12.76
N SER A 229 8.09 13.07 -12.32
CA SER A 229 7.02 12.90 -11.36
C SER A 229 5.96 11.97 -11.96
N TRP A 230 5.33 11.14 -11.14
CA TRP A 230 4.18 10.33 -11.60
C TRP A 230 3.06 11.20 -12.20
N ARG A 231 2.87 12.42 -11.68
CA ARG A 231 1.92 13.40 -12.25
C ARG A 231 2.35 13.86 -13.63
N ASP A 232 3.64 14.09 -13.86
CA ASP A 232 4.18 14.45 -15.17
C ASP A 232 4.06 13.32 -16.19
N ILE A 233 4.07 12.06 -15.72
CA ILE A 233 3.93 10.86 -16.57
C ILE A 233 2.46 10.67 -16.97
N LEU A 234 1.54 10.77 -16.00
CA LEU A 234 0.12 10.43 -16.20
C LEU A 234 -0.71 11.61 -16.72
N PHE A 235 -0.35 12.84 -16.40
CA PHE A 235 -1.16 14.06 -16.66
C PHE A 235 -0.39 15.10 -17.47
N ARG A 236 0.50 14.70 -18.39
CA ARG A 236 1.07 15.64 -19.34
C ARG A 236 -0.06 16.40 -20.04
N ARG A 237 -0.20 17.68 -19.69
CA ARG A 237 -0.92 18.63 -20.54
C ARG A 237 -0.05 18.86 -21.78
N GLU A 238 -0.64 18.65 -22.94
CA GLU A 238 -0.08 19.12 -24.22
C GLU A 238 0.04 20.63 -24.20
#